data_bd963f5a789612b7123b74f516a5a179
#
_entry.id   bd963f5a789612b7123b74f516a5a179
#
_cell.length_a   1.000
_cell.length_b   1.000
_cell.length_c   1.000
_cell.angle_alpha   90.00
_cell.angle_beta   90.00
_cell.angle_gamma   90.00
#
_symmetry.space_group_name_H-M   'P 1'
#
loop_
_entity.id
_entity.type
_entity.pdbx_description
1 polymer ?
#
loop_
_entity_poly.entity_id
_entity_poly.type
_entity_poly.pdbx_seq_one_letter_code
_entity_poly.pdbx_strand_id
1 'polypeptide(L)'
;MSSSHKPAVYVVDDDVGVLGSLRFLLETDGFEVRTFRSGAALLSAAPPTDLDCLVIDYKMPDMNGLDLVALLRGNNIVTPVVLITGYPDENIAARAATAGIDHVLLKPLLGDSLAKHIKTAIEEALPPPAAGQLPTSVNLRK
;
A
#
# COMPACT_ATOMS: atom_id res chain seq x y z
N MET A 1 -15.18 5.96 -19.95
CA MET A 1 -14.85 5.54 -19.67
C MET A 1 -14.07 5.43 -18.62
N SER A 2 -14.17 4.82 -17.95
CA SER A 2 -13.43 4.54 -16.81
C SER A 2 -11.97 4.59 -16.99
N SER A 3 -11.54 4.59 -18.17
CA SER A 3 -10.12 4.66 -18.45
C SER A 3 -9.47 5.89 -17.83
N SER A 4 -10.26 6.90 -17.49
CA SER A 4 -9.71 8.10 -16.89
C SER A 4 -9.52 7.98 -15.39
N HIS A 5 -9.97 6.90 -14.79
CA HIS A 5 -9.85 6.74 -13.35
C HIS A 5 -8.38 6.49 -12.96
N LYS A 6 -7.90 7.27 -12.01
CA LYS A 6 -6.55 7.10 -11.48
C LYS A 6 -6.63 6.33 -10.18
N PRO A 7 -5.78 5.33 -10.00
CA PRO A 7 -5.73 4.64 -8.71
C PRO A 7 -5.35 5.61 -7.60
N ALA A 8 -6.03 5.50 -6.47
CA ALA A 8 -5.79 6.36 -5.33
C ALA A 8 -4.81 5.70 -4.38
N VAL A 9 -3.77 6.43 -4.01
CA VAL A 9 -2.71 5.95 -3.14
C VAL A 9 -2.51 6.94 -1.99
N TYR A 10 -2.50 6.43 -0.77
CA TYR A 10 -2.16 7.23 0.39
C TYR A 10 -0.74 6.87 0.83
N VAL A 11 0.07 7.86 1.12
CA VAL A 11 1.47 7.68 1.54
C VAL A 11 1.62 8.23 2.95
N VAL A 12 2.16 7.41 3.85
CA VAL A 12 2.37 7.79 5.24
C VAL A 12 3.86 7.73 5.56
N ASP A 13 4.46 8.85 5.93
CA ASP A 13 5.87 8.95 6.27
C ASP A 13 6.06 10.22 7.09
N ASP A 14 6.89 10.18 8.12
CA ASP A 14 7.11 11.35 8.96
C ASP A 14 8.05 12.38 8.33
N ASP A 15 8.75 12.02 7.27
CA ASP A 15 9.69 12.92 6.59
C ASP A 15 8.97 13.66 5.47
N VAL A 16 8.80 14.98 5.64
CA VAL A 16 8.09 15.82 4.68
C VAL A 16 8.75 15.79 3.30
N GLY A 17 10.08 15.75 3.28
CA GLY A 17 10.81 15.69 2.01
C GLY A 17 10.53 14.40 1.27
N VAL A 18 10.48 13.28 2.00
CA VAL A 18 10.15 12.00 1.39
C VAL A 18 8.73 12.01 0.84
N LEU A 19 7.78 12.56 1.62
CA LEU A 19 6.40 12.65 1.17
C LEU A 19 6.28 13.43 -0.13
N GLY A 20 6.96 14.57 -0.20
CA GLY A 20 6.92 15.39 -1.40
C GLY A 20 7.51 14.67 -2.60
N SER A 21 8.62 13.99 -2.42
CA SER A 21 9.27 13.26 -3.49
C SER A 21 8.41 12.10 -3.97
N LEU A 22 7.86 11.34 -3.05
CA LEU A 22 7.01 10.20 -3.42
C LEU A 22 5.75 10.66 -4.10
N ARG A 23 5.15 11.73 -3.61
CA ARG A 23 3.96 12.29 -4.24
C ARG A 23 4.24 12.66 -5.69
N PHE A 24 5.35 13.38 -5.92
CA PHE A 24 5.71 13.80 -7.27
C PHE A 24 5.90 12.57 -8.17
N LEU A 25 6.67 11.60 -7.70
CA LEU A 25 6.94 10.41 -8.51
C LEU A 25 5.67 9.65 -8.85
N LEU A 26 4.82 9.45 -7.86
CA LEU A 26 3.62 8.65 -8.07
C LEU A 26 2.59 9.39 -8.92
N GLU A 27 2.46 10.70 -8.74
CA GLU A 27 1.55 11.47 -9.60
C GLU A 27 2.03 11.44 -11.05
N THR A 28 3.35 11.47 -11.25
CA THR A 28 3.92 11.35 -12.58
C THR A 28 3.57 10.01 -13.21
N ASP A 29 3.47 8.97 -12.40
CA ASP A 29 3.11 7.63 -12.88
C ASP A 29 1.60 7.40 -12.99
N GLY A 30 0.80 8.44 -12.78
CA GLY A 30 -0.63 8.35 -13.01
C GLY A 30 -1.47 8.02 -11.80
N PHE A 31 -0.91 8.10 -10.60
CA PHE A 31 -1.67 7.86 -9.37
C PHE A 31 -2.23 9.17 -8.81
N GLU A 32 -3.35 9.06 -8.13
CA GLU A 32 -3.88 10.16 -7.34
C GLU A 32 -3.36 9.96 -5.91
N VAL A 33 -2.62 10.93 -5.39
CA VAL A 33 -1.84 10.73 -4.17
C VAL A 33 -2.28 11.69 -3.07
N ARG A 34 -2.39 11.14 -1.87
CA ARG A 34 -2.59 11.93 -0.67
C ARG A 34 -1.54 11.52 0.35
N THR A 35 -0.99 12.49 1.09
CA THR A 35 0.10 12.22 2.01
C THR A 35 -0.28 12.52 3.44
N PHE A 36 0.29 11.76 4.36
CA PHE A 36 0.06 11.89 5.80
C PHE A 36 1.39 11.81 6.52
N ARG A 37 1.58 12.66 7.52
CA ARG A 37 2.85 12.74 8.23
C ARG A 37 2.96 11.81 9.41
N SER A 38 1.91 11.09 9.73
CA SER A 38 1.91 10.17 10.87
C SER A 38 0.79 9.17 10.73
N GLY A 39 0.88 8.09 11.48
CA GLY A 39 -0.20 7.12 11.55
C GLY A 39 -1.46 7.75 12.13
N ALA A 40 -1.29 8.61 13.14
CA ALA A 40 -2.43 9.29 13.74
C ALA A 40 -3.16 10.18 12.73
N ALA A 41 -2.41 10.86 11.86
CA ALA A 41 -3.01 11.70 10.84
C ALA A 41 -3.85 10.87 9.87
N LEU A 42 -3.34 9.72 9.48
CA LEU A 42 -4.10 8.82 8.61
C LEU A 42 -5.37 8.33 9.30
N LEU A 43 -5.25 7.90 10.55
CA LEU A 43 -6.40 7.36 11.28
C LEU A 43 -7.47 8.41 11.52
N SER A 44 -7.09 9.68 11.60
CA SER A 44 -8.03 10.77 11.80
C SER A 44 -8.75 11.17 10.52
N ALA A 45 -8.25 10.75 9.38
CA ALA A 45 -8.89 11.08 8.11
C ALA A 45 -10.16 10.25 7.94
N ALA A 46 -11.09 10.77 7.14
CA ALA A 46 -12.30 10.02 6.85
C ALA A 46 -11.92 8.67 6.23
N PRO A 47 -12.66 7.62 6.56
CA PRO A 47 -12.34 6.31 6.00
C PRO A 47 -12.30 6.38 4.48
N PRO A 48 -11.25 5.85 3.88
CA PRO A 48 -11.14 5.88 2.43
C PRO A 48 -12.09 4.85 1.83
N THR A 49 -12.97 5.30 0.96
CA THR A 49 -13.89 4.39 0.29
C THR A 49 -13.35 3.97 -1.08
N ASP A 50 -12.47 4.81 -1.65
CA ASP A 50 -11.97 4.55 -2.99
C ASP A 50 -10.47 4.39 -3.03
N LEU A 51 -9.88 4.00 -1.91
CA LEU A 51 -8.44 3.88 -1.79
C LEU A 51 -7.98 2.54 -2.34
N ASP A 52 -7.01 2.58 -3.22
CA ASP A 52 -6.51 1.39 -3.89
C ASP A 52 -5.26 0.80 -3.24
N CYS A 53 -4.43 1.63 -2.63
CA CYS A 53 -3.20 1.15 -2.01
C CYS A 53 -2.70 2.11 -0.95
N LEU A 54 -2.05 1.57 0.07
CA LEU A 54 -1.39 2.34 1.12
C LEU A 54 0.11 2.11 1.02
N VAL A 55 0.88 3.18 1.08
CA VAL A 55 2.34 3.12 1.16
C VAL A 55 2.71 3.64 2.54
N ILE A 56 3.31 2.81 3.37
CA ILE A 56 3.53 3.14 4.77
C ILE A 56 4.99 2.94 5.15
N ASP A 57 5.60 3.97 5.73
CA ASP A 57 6.95 3.86 6.25
C ASP A 57 6.92 3.07 7.56
N TYR A 58 7.88 2.17 7.73
CA TYR A 58 7.91 1.37 8.94
C TYR A 58 8.21 2.21 10.19
N LYS A 59 9.26 3.03 10.12
CA LYS A 59 9.75 3.72 11.32
C LYS A 59 9.18 5.14 11.40
N MET A 60 8.27 5.36 12.31
CA MET A 60 7.67 6.66 12.55
C MET A 60 7.61 6.92 14.05
N PRO A 61 7.61 8.20 14.48
CA PRO A 61 7.69 8.49 15.92
C PRO A 61 6.47 8.05 16.73
N ASP A 62 5.27 8.15 16.16
CA ASP A 62 4.05 7.88 16.93
C ASP A 62 3.71 6.39 17.00
N MET A 63 3.93 5.67 15.91
CA MET A 63 3.71 4.22 15.86
C MET A 63 4.45 3.71 14.63
N ASN A 64 4.89 2.48 14.65
CA ASN A 64 5.54 1.94 13.45
C ASN A 64 4.48 1.53 12.43
N GLY A 65 4.95 1.28 11.19
CA GLY A 65 4.03 0.95 10.11
C GLY A 65 3.24 -0.33 10.33
N LEU A 66 3.83 -1.31 11.01
CA LEU A 66 3.11 -2.56 11.28
C LEU A 66 2.00 -2.34 12.31
N ASP A 67 2.25 -1.51 13.32
CA ASP A 67 1.21 -1.15 14.28
C ASP A 67 0.05 -0.46 13.58
N LEU A 68 0.36 0.44 12.65
CA LEU A 68 -0.67 1.15 11.89
C LEU A 68 -1.49 0.17 11.07
N VAL A 69 -0.85 -0.77 10.40
CA VAL A 69 -1.58 -1.76 9.61
C VAL A 69 -2.48 -2.60 10.50
N ALA A 70 -2.00 -2.98 11.68
CA ALA A 70 -2.82 -3.76 12.61
C ALA A 70 -4.09 -2.99 13.00
N LEU A 71 -3.97 -1.69 13.25
CA LEU A 71 -5.12 -0.87 13.57
C LEU A 71 -6.09 -0.76 12.40
N LEU A 72 -5.55 -0.61 11.19
CA LEU A 72 -6.39 -0.54 10.00
C LEU A 72 -7.15 -1.84 9.78
N ARG A 73 -6.46 -2.97 9.91
CA ARG A 73 -7.10 -4.28 9.76
C ARG A 73 -8.16 -4.51 10.83
N GLY A 74 -7.90 -4.04 12.04
CA GLY A 74 -8.87 -4.12 13.13
C GLY A 74 -10.13 -3.31 12.86
N ASN A 75 -10.06 -2.32 11.98
CA ASN A 75 -11.20 -1.52 11.57
C ASN A 75 -11.75 -1.98 10.22
N ASN A 76 -11.43 -3.19 9.82
CA ASN A 76 -11.93 -3.80 8.57
C ASN A 76 -11.46 -3.10 7.31
N ILE A 77 -10.36 -2.38 7.39
CA ILE A 77 -9.74 -1.78 6.22
C ILE A 77 -8.74 -2.79 5.68
N VAL A 78 -9.03 -3.33 4.50
CA VAL A 78 -8.23 -4.40 3.91
C VAL A 78 -7.45 -3.96 2.68
N THR A 79 -7.32 -2.66 2.51
CA THR A 79 -6.57 -2.08 1.39
C THR A 79 -5.16 -2.65 1.35
N PRO A 80 -4.64 -3.00 0.17
CA PRO A 80 -3.27 -3.51 0.07
C PRO A 80 -2.26 -2.48 0.53
N VAL A 81 -1.17 -2.97 1.13
CA VAL A 81 -0.14 -2.13 1.73
C VAL A 81 1.21 -2.46 1.13
N VAL A 82 1.97 -1.43 0.79
CA VAL A 82 3.38 -1.54 0.49
C VAL A 82 4.11 -0.91 1.66
N LEU A 83 4.88 -1.70 2.38
CA LEU A 83 5.63 -1.23 3.55
C LEU A 83 7.03 -0.84 3.11
N ILE A 84 7.52 0.31 3.56
CA ILE A 84 8.84 0.81 3.21
C ILE A 84 9.67 0.89 4.48
N THR A 85 10.91 0.41 4.42
CA THR A 85 11.80 0.46 5.58
C THR A 85 13.22 0.78 5.14
N GLY A 86 13.94 1.50 6.00
CA GLY A 86 15.36 1.74 5.79
C GLY A 86 16.24 0.68 6.40
N TYR A 87 15.65 -0.31 7.05
CA TYR A 87 16.42 -1.32 7.78
C TYR A 87 16.15 -2.70 7.22
N PRO A 88 17.20 -3.37 6.69
CA PRO A 88 17.04 -4.76 6.23
C PRO A 88 16.97 -5.68 7.46
N ASP A 89 15.76 -6.02 7.85
CA ASP A 89 15.54 -6.83 9.04
C ASP A 89 14.56 -7.94 8.67
N GLU A 90 15.00 -9.18 8.81
CA GLU A 90 14.17 -10.34 8.48
C GLU A 90 12.91 -10.39 9.33
N ASN A 91 12.98 -9.88 10.56
CA ASN A 91 11.82 -9.85 11.42
C ASN A 91 10.72 -8.95 10.88
N ILE A 92 11.12 -7.85 10.24
CA ILE A 92 10.14 -6.95 9.64
C ILE A 92 9.40 -7.68 8.51
N ALA A 93 10.13 -8.37 7.65
CA ALA A 93 9.51 -9.09 6.56
C ALA A 93 8.57 -10.19 7.05
N ALA A 94 8.99 -10.93 8.07
CA ALA A 94 8.16 -11.99 8.64
C ALA A 94 6.90 -11.43 9.29
N ARG A 95 7.05 -10.33 10.04
CA ARG A 95 5.92 -9.70 10.70
C ARG A 95 4.97 -9.08 9.67
N ALA A 96 5.52 -8.53 8.60
CA ALA A 96 4.70 -7.98 7.53
C ALA A 96 3.88 -9.07 6.87
N ALA A 97 4.49 -10.21 6.57
CA ALA A 97 3.79 -11.34 5.98
C ALA A 97 2.65 -11.81 6.88
N THR A 98 2.90 -11.89 8.19
CA THR A 98 1.87 -12.27 9.16
C THR A 98 0.71 -11.27 9.14
N ALA A 99 1.00 -10.00 8.90
CA ALA A 99 -0.03 -8.96 8.85
C ALA A 99 -0.71 -8.88 7.48
N GLY A 100 -0.36 -9.75 6.55
CA GLY A 100 -0.96 -9.75 5.23
C GLY A 100 -0.33 -8.77 4.27
N ILE A 101 0.89 -8.31 4.56
CA ILE A 101 1.61 -7.38 3.69
C ILE A 101 2.59 -8.18 2.85
N ASP A 102 2.40 -8.16 1.53
CA ASP A 102 3.24 -8.93 0.63
C ASP A 102 4.37 -8.11 -0.01
N HIS A 103 4.35 -6.81 0.18
CA HIS A 103 5.33 -5.94 -0.46
C HIS A 103 6.06 -5.12 0.58
N VAL A 104 7.34 -5.44 0.79
CA VAL A 104 8.22 -4.71 1.69
C VAL A 104 9.40 -4.22 0.87
N LEU A 105 9.60 -2.92 0.81
CA LEU A 105 10.66 -2.32 0.02
C LEU A 105 11.68 -1.63 0.92
N LEU A 106 12.95 -1.73 0.53
CA LEU A 106 14.03 -1.06 1.24
C LEU A 106 14.28 0.32 0.65
N LYS A 107 14.52 1.29 1.50
CA LYS A 107 15.03 2.59 1.09
C LYS A 107 16.51 2.47 0.75
N PRO A 108 17.03 3.23 -0.19
CA PRO A 108 16.33 4.24 -0.99
C PRO A 108 15.50 3.59 -2.10
N LEU A 109 14.37 4.22 -2.42
CA LEU A 109 13.52 3.73 -3.48
C LEU A 109 14.05 4.25 -4.81
N LEU A 110 14.43 3.34 -5.66
CA LEU A 110 15.10 3.69 -6.92
C LEU A 110 14.20 3.46 -8.11
N GLY A 111 14.27 4.38 -9.06
CA GLY A 111 13.56 4.26 -10.32
C GLY A 111 12.05 4.15 -10.12
N ASP A 112 11.44 3.27 -10.87
CA ASP A 112 10.00 3.06 -10.83
C ASP A 112 9.58 1.87 -9.98
N SER A 113 10.47 1.41 -9.10
CA SER A 113 10.22 0.22 -8.29
C SER A 113 8.96 0.34 -7.44
N LEU A 114 8.77 1.50 -6.78
CA LEU A 114 7.61 1.68 -5.93
C LEU A 114 6.32 1.61 -6.75
N ALA A 115 6.26 2.30 -7.89
CA ALA A 115 5.07 2.29 -8.73
C ALA A 115 4.73 0.89 -9.19
N LYS A 116 5.74 0.10 -9.55
CA LYS A 116 5.52 -1.28 -9.97
C LYS A 116 4.92 -2.13 -8.86
N HIS A 117 5.45 -1.98 -7.65
CA HIS A 117 4.94 -2.74 -6.52
C HIS A 117 3.52 -2.32 -6.16
N ILE A 118 3.22 -1.02 -6.26
CA ILE A 118 1.86 -0.55 -6.01
C ILE A 118 0.90 -1.16 -7.03
N LYS A 119 1.26 -1.13 -8.31
CA LYS A 119 0.39 -1.70 -9.35
C LYS A 119 0.17 -3.18 -9.13
N THR A 120 1.22 -3.91 -8.78
CA THR A 120 1.10 -5.34 -8.49
C THR A 120 0.20 -5.58 -7.28
N ALA A 121 0.37 -4.79 -6.22
CA ALA A 121 -0.44 -4.95 -5.02
C ALA A 121 -1.91 -4.70 -5.32
N ILE A 122 -2.22 -3.69 -6.12
CA ILE A 122 -3.59 -3.40 -6.52
C ILE A 122 -4.17 -4.56 -7.34
N GLU A 123 -3.40 -5.08 -8.28
CA GLU A 123 -3.85 -6.19 -9.11
C GLU A 123 -4.13 -7.44 -8.30
N GLU A 124 -3.25 -7.74 -7.35
CA GLU A 124 -3.40 -8.92 -6.50
C GLU A 124 -4.62 -8.81 -5.60
N ALA A 125 -5.04 -7.60 -5.26
CA ALA A 125 -6.19 -7.38 -4.39
C ALA A 125 -7.51 -7.39 -5.14
N LEU A 126 -7.48 -7.31 -6.47
CA LEU A 126 -8.72 -7.31 -7.24
C LEU A 126 -9.41 -8.66 -7.12
N PRO A 127 -10.74 -8.67 -7.11
CA PRO A 127 -11.45 -9.95 -7.06
C PRO A 127 -11.20 -10.73 -8.35
N PRO A 128 -11.30 -12.04 -8.28
CA PRO A 128 -11.14 -12.84 -9.48
C PRO A 128 -12.21 -12.50 -10.50
N PRO A 129 -12.01 -12.86 -11.76
CA PRO A 129 -13.03 -12.64 -12.78
C PRO A 129 -14.36 -13.25 -12.36
N ALA A 130 -15.44 -12.73 -12.92
CA ALA A 130 -16.76 -13.23 -12.62
C ALA A 130 -16.83 -14.74 -12.80
N ALA A 131 -17.70 -15.37 -12.02
CA ALA A 131 -17.78 -16.82 -11.99
C ALA A 131 -17.91 -17.44 -13.38
N GLY A 132 -18.62 -16.79 -14.25
CA GLY A 132 -18.78 -17.32 -15.59
C GLY A 132 -17.50 -17.36 -16.39
N GLN A 133 -16.48 -16.69 -15.93
CA GLN A 133 -15.19 -16.64 -16.59
C GLN A 133 -14.18 -17.57 -15.97
N LEU A 134 -14.52 -18.17 -14.85
CA LEU A 134 -13.61 -19.11 -14.24
C LEU A 134 -13.59 -20.34 -15.06
N PRO A 135 -12.55 -20.77 -15.36
CA PRO A 135 -12.45 -22.06 -16.00
C PRO A 135 -12.66 -23.10 -14.95
N THR A 136 -13.07 -23.16 -14.44
CA THR A 136 -13.28 -23.53 -13.55
C THR A 136 -12.54 -24.28 -12.95
N SER A 137 -12.02 -23.78 -13.37
CA SER A 137 -11.52 -24.32 -13.08
C SER A 137 -10.82 -24.43 -12.30
N VAL A 138 -10.74 -24.20 -12.31
CA VAL A 138 -10.37 -24.47 -11.95
C VAL A 138 -9.92 -24.64 -11.07
N ASN A 139 -9.68 -24.58 -11.17
CA ASN A 139 -9.49 -24.87 -10.69
C ASN A 139 -9.07 -25.10 -9.85
N LEU A 140 -8.77 -25.14 -9.97
CA LEU A 140 -8.53 -25.43 -9.59
C LEU A 140 -7.98 -25.54 -8.71
N ARG A 141 -7.58 -25.53 -8.63
CA ARG A 141 -7.23 -25.71 -8.29
C ARG A 141 -6.97 -25.99 -7.65
N LYS A 142 -6.64 -26.00 -7.77
CA LYS A 142 -6.63 -26.27 -7.80
C LYS A 142 -6.54 -26.33 -7.50
#